data_ccd92199cf90013e2dea6fb51bbba51f
#
_entry.id   ccd92199cf90013e2dea6fb51bbba51f
#
_cell.length_a   1.000
_cell.length_b   1.000
_cell.length_c   1.000
_cell.angle_alpha   90.00
_cell.angle_beta   90.00
_cell.angle_gamma   90.00
#
_symmetry.space_group_name_H-M   'P 1'
#
loop_
_entity.id
_entity.type
_entity.pdbx_description
1 polymer ?
#
loop_
_entity_poly.entity_id
_entity_poly.type
_entity_poly.pdbx_seq_one_letter_code
_entity_poly.pdbx_strand_id
1 'polypeptide(L)'
;ENYILYLDDKKVLVTHGDLLCTDDIDYQKFRKFIRNKITLKIFNLLNNKIKTKIASFLRGKSKKLTSQKPDDIMDVNNNTVNEFFDKFDTNIIIHGHTHRKNIHNTKYMGKNFFRYVLGDWHNSPSYIVYKNNKIELLDI
;
A
#
# COMPACT_ATOMS: atom_id res chain seq x y z
N GLU A 1 -3.48 2.59 9.53
CA GLU A 1 -4.25 2.02 8.41
C GLU A 1 -3.74 0.61 8.04
N ASN A 2 -3.49 -0.18 9.05
CA ASN A 2 -3.17 -1.60 8.95
C ASN A 2 -4.26 -2.36 9.68
N TYR A 3 -4.85 -3.34 9.03
CA TYR A 3 -5.93 -4.13 9.58
C TYR A 3 -5.50 -5.59 9.64
N ILE A 4 -5.78 -6.26 10.76
CA ILE A 4 -5.58 -7.70 10.89
C ILE A 4 -6.94 -8.36 10.69
N LEU A 5 -6.97 -9.29 9.74
CA LEU A 5 -8.09 -10.19 9.53
C LEU A 5 -7.71 -11.59 10.01
N TYR A 6 -8.65 -12.28 10.62
CA TYR A 6 -8.54 -13.70 10.94
C TYR A 6 -9.49 -14.46 10.01
N LEU A 7 -8.91 -15.29 9.14
CA LEU A 7 -9.62 -16.11 8.17
C LEU A 7 -9.37 -17.58 8.53
N ASP A 8 -10.26 -18.15 9.32
CA ASP A 8 -10.09 -19.43 9.99
C ASP A 8 -8.79 -19.46 10.83
N ASP A 9 -7.80 -20.27 10.45
CA ASP A 9 -6.49 -20.38 11.11
C ASP A 9 -5.46 -19.34 10.61
N LYS A 10 -5.81 -18.54 9.60
CA LYS A 10 -4.90 -17.59 8.96
C LYS A 10 -5.03 -16.19 9.55
N LYS A 11 -3.91 -15.65 9.99
CA LYS A 11 -3.78 -14.24 10.35
C LYS A 11 -3.27 -13.48 9.13
N VAL A 12 -4.03 -12.53 8.65
CA VAL A 12 -3.77 -11.79 7.41
C VAL A 12 -3.65 -10.29 7.71
N LEU A 13 -2.54 -9.70 7.32
CA LEU A 13 -2.39 -8.25 7.34
C LEU A 13 -2.93 -7.65 6.04
N VAL A 14 -3.92 -6.77 6.15
CA VAL A 14 -4.41 -5.94 5.05
C VAL A 14 -3.93 -4.51 5.27
N THR A 15 -3.21 -3.98 4.30
CA THR A 15 -2.66 -2.61 4.35
C THR A 15 -2.79 -1.92 3.01
N HIS A 16 -2.73 -0.58 3.00
CA HIS A 16 -2.69 0.16 1.74
C HIS A 16 -1.43 -0.18 0.93
N GLY A 17 -0.28 -0.37 1.58
CA GLY A 17 0.99 -0.72 0.93
C GLY A 17 2.00 0.43 0.85
N ASP A 18 1.55 1.66 1.00
CA ASP A 18 2.41 2.86 0.89
C ASP A 18 3.54 2.92 1.94
N LEU A 19 3.37 2.28 3.08
CA LEU A 19 4.42 2.15 4.10
C LEU A 19 5.49 1.12 3.74
N LEU A 20 5.24 0.26 2.76
CA LEU A 20 6.20 -0.73 2.29
C LEU A 20 7.20 -0.16 1.28
N CYS A 21 6.86 0.96 0.62
CA CYS A 21 7.69 1.64 -0.38
C CYS A 21 8.66 2.63 0.30
N THR A 22 9.57 2.11 1.12
CA THR A 22 10.48 2.94 1.93
C THR A 22 11.63 3.57 1.14
N ASP A 23 11.92 3.04 -0.05
CA ASP A 23 12.96 3.56 -0.93
C ASP A 23 12.54 4.88 -1.60
N ASP A 24 11.23 5.14 -1.74
CA ASP A 24 10.72 6.44 -2.17
C ASP A 24 10.69 7.45 -1.00
N ILE A 25 11.88 7.93 -0.64
CA ILE A 25 12.09 8.84 0.49
C ILE A 25 11.25 10.11 0.36
N ASP A 26 11.13 10.68 -0.85
CA ASP A 26 10.37 11.90 -1.08
C ASP A 26 8.88 11.68 -0.87
N TYR A 27 8.37 10.55 -1.35
CA TYR A 27 6.99 10.15 -1.08
C TYR A 27 6.76 9.95 0.41
N GLN A 28 7.66 9.28 1.13
CA GLN A 28 7.50 9.04 2.57
C GLN A 28 7.51 10.37 3.37
N LYS A 29 8.36 11.34 3.02
CA LYS A 29 8.36 12.68 3.61
C LYS A 29 7.04 13.40 3.34
N PHE A 30 6.60 13.41 2.09
CA PHE A 30 5.34 14.02 1.69
C PHE A 30 4.14 13.37 2.40
N ARG A 31 4.09 12.04 2.44
CA ARG A 31 3.08 11.27 3.16
C ARG A 31 3.03 11.65 4.64
N LYS A 32 4.19 11.70 5.31
CA LYS A 32 4.28 12.10 6.72
C LYS A 32 3.75 13.52 6.95
N PHE A 33 4.04 14.43 6.04
CA PHE A 33 3.57 15.81 6.09
C PHE A 33 2.05 15.91 5.93
N ILE A 34 1.47 15.32 4.88
CA ILE A 34 0.03 15.45 4.61
C ILE A 34 -0.85 14.69 5.62
N ARG A 35 -0.32 13.63 6.25
CA ARG A 35 -1.03 12.84 7.28
C ARG A 35 -0.77 13.34 8.70
N ASN A 36 0.02 14.40 8.87
CA ASN A 36 0.24 15.01 10.17
C ASN A 36 -1.08 15.62 10.70
N LYS A 37 -1.37 15.39 11.98
CA LYS A 37 -2.62 15.83 12.62
C LYS A 37 -2.79 17.36 12.54
N ILE A 38 -1.70 18.13 12.66
CA ILE A 38 -1.73 19.60 12.59
C ILE A 38 -2.05 20.03 11.15
N THR A 39 -1.38 19.44 10.16
CA THR A 39 -1.63 19.71 8.74
C THR A 39 -3.09 19.42 8.37
N LEU A 40 -3.63 18.27 8.80
CA LEU A 40 -5.03 17.92 8.58
C LEU A 40 -5.99 18.88 9.28
N LYS A 41 -5.69 19.31 10.52
CA LYS A 41 -6.50 20.28 11.24
C LYS A 41 -6.55 21.62 10.51
N ILE A 42 -5.41 22.14 10.07
CA ILE A 42 -5.33 23.39 9.30
C ILE A 42 -6.08 23.24 7.97
N PHE A 43 -5.85 22.14 7.24
CA PHE A 43 -6.53 21.87 5.99
C PHE A 43 -8.05 21.81 6.15
N ASN A 44 -8.55 21.23 7.24
CA ASN A 44 -9.99 21.15 7.51
C ASN A 44 -10.65 22.51 7.78
N LEU A 45 -9.90 23.50 8.25
CA LEU A 45 -10.38 24.87 8.47
C LEU A 45 -10.52 25.68 7.17
N LEU A 46 -9.89 25.24 6.08
CA LEU A 46 -9.97 25.92 4.79
C LEU A 46 -11.36 25.75 4.14
N ASN A 47 -11.76 26.73 3.34
CA ASN A 47 -12.98 26.60 2.54
C ASN A 47 -12.79 25.61 1.38
N ASN A 48 -13.90 25.09 0.85
CA ASN A 48 -13.86 24.05 -0.19
C ASN A 48 -13.14 24.48 -1.48
N LYS A 49 -13.23 25.76 -1.85
CA LYS A 49 -12.54 26.28 -3.06
C LYS A 49 -11.01 26.20 -2.91
N ILE A 50 -10.49 26.55 -1.73
CA ILE A 50 -9.06 26.45 -1.43
C ILE A 50 -8.63 24.97 -1.35
N LYS A 51 -9.41 24.13 -0.66
CA LYS A 51 -9.14 22.66 -0.61
C LYS A 51 -9.01 22.05 -2.00
N THR A 52 -9.94 22.37 -2.89
CA THR A 52 -9.93 21.87 -4.28
C THR A 52 -8.69 22.35 -5.05
N LYS A 53 -8.31 23.63 -4.92
CA LYS A 53 -7.11 24.18 -5.57
C LYS A 53 -5.84 23.46 -5.06
N ILE A 54 -5.70 23.28 -3.74
CA ILE A 54 -4.56 22.57 -3.16
C ILE A 54 -4.53 21.11 -3.66
N ALA A 55 -5.66 20.42 -3.62
CA ALA A 55 -5.73 19.02 -4.08
C ALA A 55 -5.36 18.88 -5.57
N SER A 56 -5.85 19.79 -6.44
CA SER A 56 -5.52 19.79 -7.86
C SER A 56 -4.02 20.06 -8.10
N PHE A 57 -3.44 21.03 -7.40
CA PHE A 57 -2.02 21.34 -7.49
C PHE A 57 -1.15 20.15 -7.05
N LEU A 58 -1.46 19.54 -5.91
CA LEU A 58 -0.73 18.38 -5.39
C LEU A 58 -0.84 17.19 -6.33
N ARG A 59 -2.03 16.93 -6.91
CA ARG A 59 -2.25 15.85 -7.88
C ARG A 59 -1.41 16.06 -9.15
N GLY A 60 -1.39 17.28 -9.71
CA GLY A 60 -0.58 17.61 -10.87
C GLY A 60 0.92 17.44 -10.61
N LYS A 61 1.41 17.92 -9.46
CA LYS A 61 2.80 17.76 -9.05
C LYS A 61 3.16 16.28 -8.82
N SER A 62 2.31 15.52 -8.15
CA SER A 62 2.51 14.09 -7.90
C SER A 62 2.62 13.33 -9.22
N LYS A 63 1.70 13.54 -10.17
CA LYS A 63 1.73 12.88 -11.48
C LYS A 63 3.05 13.12 -12.22
N LYS A 64 3.53 14.38 -12.24
CA LYS A 64 4.80 14.74 -12.88
C LYS A 64 6.01 14.08 -12.21
N LEU A 65 6.04 14.06 -10.87
CA LEU A 65 7.15 13.44 -10.12
C LEU A 65 7.16 11.92 -10.28
N THR A 66 6.00 11.28 -10.23
CA THR A 66 5.89 9.82 -10.39
C THR A 66 6.33 9.38 -11.79
N SER A 67 5.98 10.13 -12.85
CA SER A 67 6.39 9.77 -14.22
C SER A 67 7.90 9.88 -14.50
N GLN A 68 8.66 10.46 -13.59
CA GLN A 68 10.11 10.64 -13.71
C GLN A 68 10.91 9.69 -12.79
N LYS A 69 10.23 8.92 -11.94
CA LYS A 69 10.88 8.02 -11.00
C LYS A 69 11.12 6.64 -11.61
N PRO A 70 12.27 6.02 -11.33
CA PRO A 70 12.51 4.62 -11.64
C PRO A 70 11.47 3.72 -10.98
N ASP A 71 11.11 2.67 -11.67
CA ASP A 71 10.05 1.75 -11.24
C ASP A 71 10.39 1.00 -9.95
N ASP A 72 11.66 0.66 -9.76
CA ASP A 72 12.17 -0.05 -8.59
C ASP A 72 12.03 0.76 -7.29
N ILE A 73 12.25 2.09 -7.36
CA ILE A 73 12.08 2.99 -6.20
C ILE A 73 10.61 3.08 -5.77
N MET A 74 9.68 2.93 -6.71
CA MET A 74 8.24 3.00 -6.45
C MET A 74 7.66 1.67 -5.96
N ASP A 75 8.45 0.58 -5.98
CA ASP A 75 7.99 -0.72 -5.45
C ASP A 75 8.25 -0.84 -3.95
N VAL A 76 7.79 -1.95 -3.38
CA VAL A 76 8.02 -2.26 -1.97
C VAL A 76 9.46 -2.63 -1.71
N ASN A 77 10.00 -2.18 -0.59
CA ASN A 77 11.30 -2.63 -0.10
C ASN A 77 11.16 -3.98 0.61
N ASN A 78 11.93 -4.98 0.18
CA ASN A 78 11.83 -6.34 0.70
C ASN A 78 12.17 -6.45 2.20
N ASN A 79 13.12 -5.66 2.70
CA ASN A 79 13.44 -5.65 4.12
C ASN A 79 12.26 -5.11 4.94
N THR A 80 11.63 -4.05 4.46
CA THR A 80 10.42 -3.49 5.09
C THR A 80 9.25 -4.48 5.06
N VAL A 81 9.11 -5.26 3.99
CA VAL A 81 8.10 -6.34 3.92
C VAL A 81 8.36 -7.39 4.99
N ASN A 82 9.61 -7.83 5.16
CA ASN A 82 9.99 -8.80 6.19
C ASN A 82 9.75 -8.25 7.61
N GLU A 83 10.11 -6.98 7.86
CA GLU A 83 9.81 -6.30 9.13
C GLU A 83 8.30 -6.26 9.42
N PHE A 84 7.46 -6.13 8.39
CA PHE A 84 6.01 -6.16 8.56
C PHE A 84 5.49 -7.55 8.89
N PHE A 85 6.03 -8.60 8.29
CA PHE A 85 5.71 -9.97 8.68
C PHE A 85 6.01 -10.21 10.16
N ASP A 86 7.21 -9.83 10.62
CA ASP A 86 7.62 -9.98 12.01
C ASP A 86 6.79 -9.11 12.96
N LYS A 87 6.63 -7.83 12.64
CA LYS A 87 5.91 -6.85 13.46
C LYS A 87 4.46 -7.23 13.71
N PHE A 88 3.78 -7.76 12.69
CA PHE A 88 2.38 -8.13 12.77
C PHE A 88 2.17 -9.61 13.08
N ASP A 89 3.25 -10.37 13.25
CA ASP A 89 3.24 -11.81 13.49
C ASP A 89 2.27 -12.52 12.52
N THR A 90 2.51 -12.33 11.23
CA THR A 90 1.71 -12.91 10.14
C THR A 90 2.62 -13.43 9.04
N ASN A 91 2.15 -14.36 8.26
CA ASN A 91 2.82 -14.83 7.05
C ASN A 91 2.06 -14.46 5.76
N ILE A 92 1.00 -13.63 5.88
CA ILE A 92 0.19 -13.22 4.75
C ILE A 92 -0.03 -11.71 4.80
N ILE A 93 0.36 -11.00 3.73
CA ILE A 93 0.10 -9.58 3.52
C ILE A 93 -0.72 -9.41 2.25
N ILE A 94 -1.80 -8.62 2.32
CA ILE A 94 -2.58 -8.14 1.18
C ILE A 94 -2.43 -6.63 1.10
N HIS A 95 -2.03 -6.11 -0.06
CA HIS A 95 -1.89 -4.67 -0.25
C HIS A 95 -2.15 -4.23 -1.70
N GLY A 96 -2.36 -2.93 -1.89
CA GLY A 96 -2.43 -2.26 -3.18
C GLY A 96 -1.24 -1.33 -3.41
N HIS A 97 -1.50 -0.05 -3.66
CA HIS A 97 -0.59 1.08 -3.82
C HIS A 97 0.33 1.02 -5.03
N THR A 98 1.15 -0.03 -5.17
CA THR A 98 2.06 -0.20 -6.30
C THR A 98 1.34 -0.60 -7.59
N HIS A 99 0.12 -1.12 -7.48
CA HIS A 99 -0.71 -1.61 -8.58
C HIS A 99 -0.04 -2.69 -9.45
N ARG A 100 1.01 -3.32 -8.95
CA ARG A 100 1.75 -4.39 -9.63
C ARG A 100 1.15 -5.74 -9.25
N LYS A 101 -0.06 -6.00 -9.77
CA LYS A 101 -0.81 -7.21 -9.47
C LYS A 101 0.06 -8.46 -9.56
N ASN A 102 0.23 -9.14 -8.44
CA ASN A 102 1.03 -10.37 -8.35
C ASN A 102 0.79 -11.10 -7.02
N ILE A 103 1.16 -12.37 -6.98
CA ILE A 103 1.27 -13.16 -5.75
C ILE A 103 2.74 -13.53 -5.58
N HIS A 104 3.38 -12.95 -4.57
CA HIS A 104 4.75 -13.27 -4.20
C HIS A 104 4.74 -14.35 -3.13
N ASN A 105 5.47 -15.43 -3.38
CA ASN A 105 5.73 -16.48 -2.39
C ASN A 105 7.22 -16.49 -2.10
N THR A 106 7.60 -16.17 -0.88
CA THR A 106 8.99 -16.10 -0.44
C THR A 106 9.21 -16.98 0.77
N LYS A 107 10.41 -17.56 0.89
CA LYS A 107 10.84 -18.24 2.10
C LYS A 107 11.66 -17.27 2.94
N TYR A 108 11.24 -17.08 4.18
CA TYR A 108 11.93 -16.27 5.16
C TYR A 108 11.95 -17.01 6.50
N MET A 109 13.11 -17.15 7.13
CA MET A 109 13.29 -17.92 8.37
C MET A 109 12.67 -19.34 8.33
N GLY A 110 12.77 -20.02 7.19
CA GLY A 110 12.27 -21.39 7.01
C GLY A 110 10.75 -21.53 6.84
N LYS A 111 10.01 -20.42 6.87
CA LYS A 111 8.54 -20.38 6.65
C LYS A 111 8.20 -19.80 5.28
N ASN A 112 7.05 -20.20 4.74
CA ASN A 112 6.51 -19.57 3.52
C ASN A 112 5.73 -18.32 3.90
N PHE A 113 6.01 -17.23 3.17
CA PHE A 113 5.34 -15.94 3.30
C PHE A 113 4.69 -15.55 1.99
N PHE A 114 3.48 -15.09 2.05
CA PHE A 114 2.68 -14.72 0.89
C PHE A 114 2.35 -13.22 0.91
N ARG A 115 2.61 -12.56 -0.20
CA ARG A 115 2.25 -11.17 -0.42
C ARG A 115 1.39 -11.06 -1.66
N TYR A 116 0.13 -10.70 -1.47
CA TYR A 116 -0.85 -10.47 -2.54
C TYR A 116 -0.91 -8.99 -2.85
N VAL A 117 -0.64 -8.63 -4.09
CA VAL A 117 -0.67 -7.25 -4.58
C VAL A 117 -1.86 -7.07 -5.49
N LEU A 118 -2.75 -6.14 -5.12
CA LEU A 118 -3.91 -5.78 -5.95
C LEU A 118 -3.49 -4.87 -7.10
N GLY A 119 -4.14 -5.03 -8.25
CA GLY A 119 -4.04 -4.12 -9.38
C GLY A 119 -4.79 -2.81 -9.17
N ASP A 120 -4.72 -1.91 -10.16
CA ASP A 120 -5.52 -0.70 -10.18
C ASP A 120 -6.90 -0.95 -10.79
N TRP A 121 -7.88 -0.12 -10.41
CA TRP A 121 -9.26 -0.25 -10.87
C TRP A 121 -9.49 0.12 -12.34
N HIS A 122 -8.50 0.70 -13.03
CA HIS A 122 -8.65 1.19 -14.40
C HIS A 122 -8.04 0.24 -15.44
N ASN A 123 -6.83 -0.30 -15.15
CA ASN A 123 -6.08 -1.08 -16.14
C ASN A 123 -6.03 -2.57 -15.80
N SER A 124 -6.00 -2.91 -14.51
CA SER A 124 -5.89 -4.30 -14.04
C SER A 124 -6.74 -4.50 -12.78
N PRO A 125 -8.08 -4.31 -12.87
CA PRO A 125 -8.95 -4.44 -11.72
C PRO A 125 -8.89 -5.86 -11.17
N SER A 126 -8.75 -5.97 -9.85
CA SER A 126 -8.61 -7.26 -9.19
C SER A 126 -9.14 -7.22 -7.77
N TYR A 127 -9.50 -8.39 -7.27
CA TYR A 127 -10.02 -8.56 -5.93
C TYR A 127 -9.51 -9.86 -5.29
N ILE A 128 -9.62 -9.93 -3.97
CA ILE A 128 -9.25 -11.13 -3.20
C ILE A 128 -10.52 -11.84 -2.77
N VAL A 129 -10.52 -13.16 -2.94
CA VAL A 129 -11.55 -14.06 -2.42
C VAL A 129 -10.93 -15.01 -1.43
N TYR A 130 -11.60 -15.20 -0.28
CA TYR A 130 -11.31 -16.29 0.63
C TYR A 130 -12.42 -17.32 0.57
N LYS A 131 -12.08 -18.53 0.14
CA LYS A 131 -13.02 -19.64 0.02
C LYS A 131 -12.29 -20.97 0.20
N ASN A 132 -12.93 -21.93 0.87
CA ASN A 132 -12.37 -23.27 1.07
C ASN A 132 -10.94 -23.26 1.64
N ASN A 133 -10.67 -22.41 2.63
CA ASN A 133 -9.38 -22.21 3.27
C ASN A 133 -8.25 -21.73 2.32
N LYS A 134 -8.61 -21.13 1.17
CA LYS A 134 -7.67 -20.57 0.19
C LYS A 134 -7.94 -19.09 -0.05
N ILE A 135 -6.85 -18.33 -0.22
CA ILE A 135 -6.88 -16.93 -0.65
C ILE A 135 -6.55 -16.91 -2.13
N GLU A 136 -7.42 -16.34 -2.93
CA GLU A 136 -7.27 -16.25 -4.39
C GLU A 136 -7.30 -14.78 -4.82
N LEU A 137 -6.39 -14.41 -5.72
CA LEU A 137 -6.35 -13.10 -6.39
C LEU A 137 -6.96 -13.27 -7.78
N LEU A 138 -8.09 -12.63 -8.01
CA LEU A 138 -8.88 -12.78 -9.22
C LEU A 138 -8.98 -11.45 -9.98
N ASP A 139 -9.19 -11.54 -11.29
CA ASP A 139 -9.54 -10.41 -12.17
C ASP A 139 -11.05 -10.13 -12.13
N ILE A 140 -11.42 -8.86 -12.37
CA ILE A 140 -12.81 -8.44 -12.59
C ILE A 140 -13.10 -8.48 -14.08
#